data_fc1cd37b01873e04703c7f6081abdeb6
#
_entry.id   fc1cd37b01873e04703c7f6081abdeb6
#
_cell.length_a   1.000
_cell.length_b   1.000
_cell.length_c   1.000
_cell.angle_alpha   90.00
_cell.angle_beta   90.00
_cell.angle_gamma   90.00
#
_symmetry.space_group_name_H-M   'P 1'
#
loop_
_entity.id
_entity.type
_entity.pdbx_description
1 polymer ?
#
loop_
_entity_poly.entity_id
_entity_poly.type
_entity_poly.pdbx_seq_one_letter_code
_entity_poly.pdbx_strand_id
1 'polypeptide(L)'
;EESFRCAEDDLWLTPTAEVPVTSLHRDEIIPADQLPLRYAAYSPCFRREAGSYGRDTRGLIRLHQFNKVELYWFVHPDHSEEAHQQITADAEAVLQALELPYRVLDLCTADLGFSARRTYDLEVWLPGAGAYREISSCSVCGDFQARRSSIRTKEGKATKLVHTLNGSGLAVGRTMALSLIHISEPTRLSVI
;
A
#
# COMPACT_ATOMS: atom_id res chain seq x y z
N GLU A 1 -17.86 0.69 5.11
CA GLU A 1 -18.10 -0.10 6.34
C GLU A 1 -16.81 -0.48 7.08
N GLU A 2 -15.65 -0.43 6.43
CA GLU A 2 -14.35 -0.76 7.03
C GLU A 2 -13.75 0.35 7.90
N SER A 3 -14.25 1.58 7.80
CA SER A 3 -13.71 2.73 8.53
C SER A 3 -14.43 2.96 9.86
N PHE A 4 -13.71 3.42 10.87
CA PHE A 4 -14.27 3.90 12.13
C PHE A 4 -14.69 5.36 12.01
N ARG A 5 -15.87 5.69 12.50
CA ARG A 5 -16.39 7.05 12.58
C ARG A 5 -16.52 7.49 14.04
N CYS A 6 -16.05 8.69 14.35
CA CYS A 6 -16.31 9.35 15.62
C CYS A 6 -17.67 10.08 15.50
N ALA A 7 -18.69 9.59 16.20
CA ALA A 7 -20.07 10.03 15.97
C ALA A 7 -20.32 11.49 16.35
N GLU A 8 -19.65 11.98 17.41
CA GLU A 8 -19.86 13.34 17.94
C GLU A 8 -19.15 14.40 17.10
N ASP A 9 -17.94 14.09 16.63
CA ASP A 9 -17.10 15.08 15.92
C ASP A 9 -17.20 14.98 14.39
N ASP A 10 -17.96 14.02 13.86
CA ASP A 10 -18.05 13.69 12.42
C ASP A 10 -16.69 13.44 11.77
N LEU A 11 -15.76 12.87 12.52
CA LEU A 11 -14.43 12.51 12.07
C LEU A 11 -14.35 11.02 11.74
N TRP A 12 -13.43 10.69 10.84
CA TRP A 12 -13.14 9.32 10.46
C TRP A 12 -11.68 8.99 10.76
N LEU A 13 -11.45 7.86 11.39
CA LEU A 13 -10.09 7.34 11.55
C LEU A 13 -9.58 6.84 10.20
N THR A 14 -8.37 7.25 9.85
CA THR A 14 -7.81 6.90 8.54
C THR A 14 -7.48 5.40 8.45
N PRO A 15 -7.93 4.70 7.41
CA PRO A 15 -7.57 3.30 7.19
C PRO A 15 -6.20 3.12 6.51
N THR A 16 -5.63 4.20 5.96
CA THR A 16 -4.35 4.28 5.25
C THR A 16 -3.94 5.74 5.08
N ALA A 17 -2.65 6.02 4.95
CA ALA A 17 -2.16 7.36 4.64
C ALA A 17 -2.45 7.80 3.19
N GLU A 18 -2.91 6.90 2.33
CA GLU A 18 -3.21 7.16 0.93
C GLU A 18 -4.15 8.37 0.73
N VAL A 19 -5.29 8.39 1.44
CA VAL A 19 -6.27 9.48 1.31
C VAL A 19 -5.73 10.84 1.79
N PRO A 20 -5.11 10.94 2.98
CA PRO A 20 -4.46 12.18 3.42
C PRO A 20 -3.39 12.68 2.45
N VAL A 21 -2.51 11.80 1.96
CA VAL A 21 -1.43 12.17 1.03
C VAL A 21 -2.00 12.61 -0.32
N THR A 22 -3.01 11.92 -0.84
CA THR A 22 -3.71 12.38 -2.06
C THR A 22 -4.23 13.80 -1.89
N SER A 23 -4.77 14.10 -0.72
CA SER A 23 -5.41 15.39 -0.43
C SER A 23 -4.43 16.57 -0.29
N LEU A 24 -3.11 16.32 -0.16
CA LEU A 24 -2.09 17.38 -0.12
C LEU A 24 -2.10 18.22 -1.40
N HIS A 25 -2.43 17.61 -2.53
CA HIS A 25 -2.45 18.27 -3.84
C HIS A 25 -3.87 18.48 -4.40
N ARG A 26 -4.89 18.45 -3.54
CA ARG A 26 -6.27 18.67 -3.97
C ARG A 26 -6.42 20.01 -4.70
N ASP A 27 -7.11 19.98 -5.84
CA ASP A 27 -7.40 21.12 -6.72
C ASP A 27 -6.13 21.79 -7.32
N GLU A 28 -4.99 21.10 -7.29
CA GLU A 28 -3.71 21.62 -7.75
C GLU A 28 -3.42 21.26 -9.22
N ILE A 29 -2.67 22.14 -9.88
CA ILE A 29 -2.05 21.89 -11.18
C ILE A 29 -0.54 21.81 -10.95
N ILE A 30 -0.01 20.61 -10.95
CA ILE A 30 1.41 20.33 -10.73
C ILE A 30 2.17 20.56 -12.04
N PRO A 31 3.23 21.38 -12.07
CA PRO A 31 4.09 21.50 -13.25
C PRO A 31 4.66 20.15 -13.67
N ALA A 32 4.70 19.86 -14.99
CA ALA A 32 5.13 18.55 -15.47
C ALA A 32 6.60 18.24 -15.14
N ASP A 33 7.44 19.24 -15.03
CA ASP A 33 8.85 19.13 -14.64
C ASP A 33 9.07 18.80 -13.15
N GLN A 34 8.03 18.91 -12.32
CA GLN A 34 8.05 18.49 -10.91
C GLN A 34 7.65 17.02 -10.72
N LEU A 35 7.08 16.39 -11.74
CA LEU A 35 6.72 14.97 -11.66
C LEU A 35 7.93 14.06 -11.97
N PRO A 36 8.05 12.91 -11.29
CA PRO A 36 7.14 12.36 -10.28
C PRO A 36 7.33 13.00 -8.89
N LEU A 37 6.22 13.27 -8.19
CA LEU A 37 6.24 13.56 -6.77
C LEU A 37 6.11 12.24 -6.00
N ARG A 38 7.05 11.97 -5.10
CA ARG A 38 7.16 10.72 -4.35
C ARG A 38 7.09 11.00 -2.86
N TYR A 39 6.12 10.39 -2.20
CA TYR A 39 5.91 10.52 -0.77
C TYR A 39 6.07 9.18 -0.08
N ALA A 40 6.63 9.22 1.14
CA ALA A 40 6.58 8.14 2.10
C ALA A 40 5.94 8.70 3.38
N ALA A 41 4.84 8.08 3.82
CA ALA A 41 4.08 8.55 4.97
C ALA A 41 3.93 7.43 6.01
N TYR A 42 4.48 7.66 7.21
CA TYR A 42 4.24 6.78 8.35
C TYR A 42 2.97 7.23 9.09
N SER A 43 2.04 6.31 9.28
CA SER A 43 0.82 6.57 10.03
C SER A 43 0.28 5.36 10.77
N PRO A 44 -0.45 5.56 11.89
CA PRO A 44 -1.40 4.56 12.35
C PRO A 44 -2.54 4.44 11.33
N CYS A 45 -2.98 3.21 11.11
CA CYS A 45 -4.09 2.87 10.23
C CYS A 45 -5.13 2.12 11.02
N PHE A 46 -6.42 2.41 10.77
CA PHE A 46 -7.54 1.86 11.52
C PHE A 46 -8.53 1.19 10.57
N ARG A 47 -8.78 -0.10 10.77
CA ARG A 47 -9.73 -0.87 9.95
C ARG A 47 -10.65 -1.70 10.84
N ARG A 48 -11.93 -1.75 10.51
CA ARG A 48 -12.93 -2.55 11.26
C ARG A 48 -12.76 -4.04 11.05
N GLU A 49 -12.13 -4.44 9.94
CA GLU A 49 -11.92 -5.85 9.58
C GLU A 49 -13.24 -6.65 9.55
N ALA A 50 -14.34 -6.00 9.16
CA ALA A 50 -15.70 -6.53 9.27
C ALA A 50 -15.95 -7.78 8.42
N GLY A 51 -15.17 -7.99 7.34
CA GLY A 51 -15.28 -9.15 6.45
C GLY A 51 -14.34 -10.32 6.76
N SER A 52 -13.52 -10.23 7.82
CA SER A 52 -12.41 -11.16 8.06
C SER A 52 -12.67 -12.19 9.18
N TYR A 53 -13.91 -12.48 9.49
CA TYR A 53 -14.28 -13.44 10.52
C TYR A 53 -13.62 -14.80 10.29
N GLY A 54 -12.78 -15.24 11.26
CA GLY A 54 -12.14 -16.56 11.26
C GLY A 54 -10.84 -16.68 10.46
N ARG A 55 -10.40 -15.62 9.74
CA ARG A 55 -9.14 -15.63 9.00
C ARG A 55 -8.09 -14.78 9.69
N ASP A 56 -6.98 -15.41 10.10
CA ASP A 56 -5.81 -14.74 10.67
C ASP A 56 -6.11 -13.75 11.84
N THR A 57 -7.20 -13.97 12.57
CA THR A 57 -7.66 -13.08 13.66
C THR A 57 -6.88 -13.26 14.95
N ARG A 58 -5.94 -14.20 15.01
CA ARG A 58 -5.05 -14.42 16.15
C ARG A 58 -3.65 -13.89 15.83
N GLY A 59 -2.99 -13.31 16.85
CA GLY A 59 -1.64 -12.77 16.72
C GLY A 59 -1.57 -11.39 16.08
N LEU A 60 -0.46 -11.05 15.40
CA LEU A 60 -0.15 -9.71 14.89
C LEU A 60 -0.47 -9.52 13.40
N ILE A 61 -1.02 -10.53 12.72
CA ILE A 61 -1.20 -10.51 11.26
C ILE A 61 -2.36 -9.58 10.85
N ARG A 62 -3.42 -9.53 11.68
CA ARG A 62 -4.62 -8.74 11.40
C ARG A 62 -5.09 -8.03 12.67
N LEU A 63 -5.02 -6.71 12.66
CA LEU A 63 -5.32 -5.85 13.79
C LEU A 63 -6.26 -4.73 13.38
N HIS A 64 -7.09 -4.23 14.30
CA HIS A 64 -7.93 -3.05 14.10
C HIS A 64 -7.12 -1.76 13.98
N GLN A 65 -5.96 -1.71 14.64
CA GLN A 65 -4.99 -0.62 14.55
C GLN A 65 -3.62 -1.22 14.23
N PHE A 66 -2.96 -0.68 13.23
CA PHE A 66 -1.60 -1.06 12.85
C PHE A 66 -0.86 0.14 12.25
N ASN A 67 0.45 0.10 12.27
CA ASN A 67 1.28 1.12 11.67
C ASN A 67 1.74 0.69 10.27
N LYS A 68 1.70 1.63 9.33
CA LYS A 68 2.12 1.42 7.95
C LYS A 68 2.95 2.60 7.44
N VAL A 69 3.99 2.31 6.71
CA VAL A 69 4.64 3.27 5.82
C VAL A 69 3.97 3.14 4.46
N GLU A 70 3.31 4.19 4.03
CA GLU A 70 2.69 4.29 2.71
C GLU A 70 3.65 4.96 1.75
N LEU A 71 3.92 4.33 0.61
CA LEU A 71 4.52 4.96 -0.56
C LEU A 71 3.39 5.50 -1.43
N TYR A 72 3.44 6.77 -1.79
CA TYR A 72 2.40 7.38 -2.60
C TYR A 72 3.00 8.34 -3.63
N TRP A 73 2.72 8.10 -4.91
CA TRP A 73 3.33 8.86 -5.99
C TRP A 73 2.28 9.50 -6.89
N PHE A 74 2.60 10.73 -7.32
CA PHE A 74 1.91 11.42 -8.42
C PHE A 74 2.85 11.40 -9.60
N VAL A 75 2.37 10.90 -10.74
CA VAL A 75 3.20 10.72 -11.93
C VAL A 75 2.51 11.27 -13.17
N HIS A 76 3.30 11.57 -14.20
CA HIS A 76 2.75 11.85 -15.50
C HIS A 76 2.05 10.58 -16.05
N PRO A 77 0.88 10.70 -16.72
CA PRO A 77 0.14 9.53 -17.22
C PRO A 77 0.97 8.57 -18.06
N ASP A 78 1.86 9.10 -18.88
CA ASP A 78 2.68 8.31 -19.82
C ASP A 78 3.79 7.48 -19.11
N HIS A 79 4.07 7.74 -17.83
CA HIS A 79 5.11 7.07 -17.03
C HIS A 79 4.57 6.14 -15.95
N SER A 80 3.27 5.84 -15.96
CA SER A 80 2.63 5.05 -14.91
C SER A 80 3.16 3.63 -14.78
N GLU A 81 3.46 2.98 -15.90
CA GLU A 81 3.93 1.58 -15.89
C GLU A 81 5.36 1.49 -15.36
N GLU A 82 6.23 2.39 -15.78
CA GLU A 82 7.60 2.49 -15.26
C GLU A 82 7.60 2.80 -13.77
N ALA A 83 6.76 3.75 -13.35
CA ALA A 83 6.60 4.11 -11.96
C ALA A 83 6.07 2.94 -11.10
N HIS A 84 5.21 2.09 -11.67
CA HIS A 84 4.71 0.90 -10.97
C HIS A 84 5.82 -0.11 -10.72
N GLN A 85 6.67 -0.35 -11.69
CA GLN A 85 7.84 -1.22 -11.51
C GLN A 85 8.77 -0.66 -10.43
N GLN A 86 8.99 0.65 -10.42
CA GLN A 86 9.88 1.28 -9.45
C GLN A 86 9.32 1.26 -8.03
N ILE A 87 8.04 1.62 -7.81
CA ILE A 87 7.44 1.58 -6.46
C ILE A 87 7.38 0.15 -5.91
N THR A 88 7.20 -0.84 -6.80
CA THR A 88 7.25 -2.25 -6.42
C THR A 88 8.68 -2.64 -6.01
N ALA A 89 9.68 -2.23 -6.78
CA ALA A 89 11.09 -2.48 -6.45
C ALA A 89 11.49 -1.82 -5.11
N ASP A 90 10.98 -0.62 -4.82
CA ASP A 90 11.22 0.06 -3.55
C ASP A 90 10.62 -0.74 -2.36
N ALA A 91 9.43 -1.34 -2.53
CA ALA A 91 8.84 -2.22 -1.53
C ALA A 91 9.60 -3.56 -1.39
N GLU A 92 10.06 -4.15 -2.51
CA GLU A 92 10.88 -5.35 -2.52
C GLU A 92 12.22 -5.13 -1.79
N ALA A 93 12.84 -3.95 -1.95
CA ALA A 93 14.11 -3.62 -1.33
C ALA A 93 14.07 -3.76 0.21
N VAL A 94 12.94 -3.49 0.84
CA VAL A 94 12.75 -3.67 2.29
C VAL A 94 12.81 -5.15 2.64
N LEU A 95 12.15 -6.02 1.88
CA LEU A 95 12.14 -7.47 2.12
C LEU A 95 13.51 -8.09 1.86
N GLN A 96 14.20 -7.60 0.83
CA GLN A 96 15.57 -8.01 0.50
C GLN A 96 16.55 -7.61 1.61
N ALA A 97 16.44 -6.38 2.12
CA ALA A 97 17.28 -5.91 3.23
C ALA A 97 17.06 -6.69 4.53
N LEU A 98 15.86 -7.26 4.72
CA LEU A 98 15.49 -8.12 5.84
C LEU A 98 15.75 -9.61 5.56
N GLU A 99 16.27 -9.95 4.37
CA GLU A 99 16.55 -11.33 3.94
C GLU A 99 15.32 -12.25 4.01
N LEU A 100 14.11 -11.68 3.84
CA LEU A 100 12.87 -12.43 3.86
C LEU A 100 12.59 -13.05 2.49
N PRO A 101 12.31 -14.37 2.41
CA PRO A 101 11.91 -15.00 1.18
C PRO A 101 10.49 -14.55 0.80
N TYR A 102 10.33 -13.98 -0.38
CA TYR A 102 9.05 -13.47 -0.85
C TYR A 102 8.78 -13.86 -2.30
N ARG A 103 7.56 -13.64 -2.74
CA ARG A 103 7.16 -13.69 -4.15
C ARG A 103 6.33 -12.47 -4.52
N VAL A 104 6.35 -12.10 -5.79
CA VAL A 104 5.51 -11.04 -6.36
C VAL A 104 4.37 -11.71 -7.12
N LEU A 105 3.15 -11.28 -6.86
CA LEU A 105 1.93 -11.78 -7.47
C LEU A 105 1.26 -10.64 -8.26
N ASP A 106 1.06 -10.83 -9.57
CA ASP A 106 0.24 -9.93 -10.41
C ASP A 106 -1.24 -10.30 -10.20
N LEU A 107 -2.01 -9.41 -9.59
CA LEU A 107 -3.39 -9.70 -9.23
C LEU A 107 -4.29 -9.80 -10.45
N CYS A 108 -5.15 -10.80 -10.46
CA CYS A 108 -6.21 -10.90 -11.46
C CYS A 108 -7.28 -9.80 -11.22
N THR A 109 -8.04 -9.50 -12.26
CA THR A 109 -9.04 -8.41 -12.23
C THR A 109 -10.13 -8.59 -11.18
N ALA A 110 -10.40 -9.81 -10.75
CA ALA A 110 -11.40 -10.11 -9.72
C ALA A 110 -10.94 -9.70 -8.31
N ASP A 111 -9.62 -9.61 -8.09
CA ASP A 111 -9.03 -9.28 -6.79
C ASP A 111 -8.56 -7.82 -6.71
N LEU A 112 -8.64 -7.07 -7.82
CA LEU A 112 -8.26 -5.66 -7.82
C LEU A 112 -9.19 -4.81 -6.95
N GLY A 113 -8.61 -3.92 -6.17
CA GLY A 113 -9.33 -2.86 -5.50
C GLY A 113 -10.03 -1.94 -6.51
N PHE A 114 -11.17 -1.36 -6.14
CA PHE A 114 -12.03 -0.56 -7.03
C PHE A 114 -11.34 0.64 -7.69
N SER A 115 -10.24 1.13 -7.13
CA SER A 115 -9.45 2.25 -7.67
C SER A 115 -8.26 1.79 -8.53
N ALA A 116 -7.87 0.53 -8.43
CA ALA A 116 -6.67 0.02 -9.06
C ALA A 116 -6.91 -0.42 -10.52
N ARG A 117 -5.93 -0.15 -11.38
CA ARG A 117 -5.86 -0.67 -12.76
C ARG A 117 -4.99 -1.93 -12.83
N ARG A 118 -3.95 -1.99 -12.01
CA ARG A 118 -3.04 -3.12 -11.85
C ARG A 118 -2.45 -3.09 -10.46
N THR A 119 -2.23 -4.25 -9.88
CA THR A 119 -1.65 -4.40 -8.55
C THR A 119 -0.65 -5.54 -8.53
N TYR A 120 0.50 -5.29 -7.93
CA TYR A 120 1.44 -6.33 -7.51
C TYR A 120 1.39 -6.47 -5.99
N ASP A 121 1.11 -7.69 -5.52
CA ASP A 121 1.22 -8.05 -4.12
C ASP A 121 2.56 -8.74 -3.86
N LEU A 122 3.23 -8.32 -2.79
CA LEU A 122 4.39 -9.00 -2.27
C LEU A 122 3.94 -9.90 -1.12
N GLU A 123 4.21 -11.19 -1.25
CA GLU A 123 3.82 -12.19 -0.26
C GLU A 123 5.03 -12.88 0.34
N VAL A 124 5.06 -13.04 1.65
CA VAL A 124 6.09 -13.76 2.42
C VAL A 124 5.52 -15.08 2.92
N TRP A 125 6.34 -16.12 2.88
CA TRP A 125 5.95 -17.42 3.43
C TRP A 125 5.78 -17.36 4.95
N LEU A 126 4.66 -17.84 5.45
CA LEU A 126 4.35 -17.94 6.88
C LEU A 126 4.34 -19.42 7.29
N PRO A 127 5.44 -19.93 7.90
CA PRO A 127 5.57 -21.34 8.23
C PRO A 127 4.46 -21.87 9.13
N GLY A 128 4.07 -21.10 10.15
CA GLY A 128 3.00 -21.48 11.07
C GLY A 128 1.61 -21.61 10.45
N ALA A 129 1.38 -20.98 9.30
CA ALA A 129 0.14 -21.11 8.54
C ALA A 129 0.28 -22.04 7.33
N GLY A 130 1.50 -22.48 6.99
CA GLY A 130 1.77 -23.27 5.78
C GLY A 130 1.35 -22.56 4.48
N ALA A 131 1.43 -21.22 4.45
CA ALA A 131 0.91 -20.42 3.34
C ALA A 131 1.67 -19.10 3.18
N TYR A 132 1.62 -18.55 1.96
CA TYR A 132 2.03 -17.18 1.71
C TYR A 132 1.01 -16.19 2.27
N ARG A 133 1.50 -15.04 2.76
CA ARG A 133 0.68 -13.92 3.23
C ARG A 133 1.21 -12.62 2.66
N GLU A 134 0.28 -11.81 2.16
CA GLU A 134 0.55 -10.47 1.68
C GLU A 134 1.20 -9.61 2.76
N ILE A 135 2.28 -8.94 2.43
CA ILE A 135 2.99 -8.00 3.29
C ILE A 135 3.02 -6.59 2.71
N SER A 136 2.95 -6.48 1.40
CA SER A 136 2.87 -5.22 0.67
C SER A 136 1.98 -5.39 -0.56
N SER A 137 1.31 -4.31 -0.94
CA SER A 137 0.51 -4.24 -2.15
C SER A 137 0.84 -2.93 -2.86
N CYS A 138 1.24 -3.00 -4.13
CA CYS A 138 1.63 -1.86 -4.95
C CYS A 138 0.68 -1.71 -6.13
N SER A 139 -0.05 -0.60 -6.21
CA SER A 139 -1.12 -0.40 -7.18
C SER A 139 -0.93 0.84 -8.05
N VAL A 140 -1.28 0.72 -9.32
CA VAL A 140 -1.52 1.86 -10.23
C VAL A 140 -3.02 2.17 -10.21
N CYS A 141 -3.39 3.38 -9.82
CA CYS A 141 -4.77 3.84 -9.79
C CYS A 141 -5.17 4.65 -11.04
N GLY A 142 -4.22 4.93 -11.94
CA GLY A 142 -4.46 5.79 -13.08
C GLY A 142 -4.95 7.16 -12.63
N ASP A 143 -5.93 7.69 -13.31
CA ASP A 143 -6.53 8.99 -13.01
C ASP A 143 -7.67 8.95 -11.98
N PHE A 144 -7.97 7.78 -11.41
CA PHE A 144 -9.14 7.58 -10.56
C PHE A 144 -9.19 8.53 -9.35
N GLN A 145 -8.08 8.66 -8.63
CA GLN A 145 -7.97 9.53 -7.45
C GLN A 145 -7.78 10.99 -7.86
N ALA A 146 -6.96 11.23 -8.88
CA ALA A 146 -6.71 12.57 -9.41
C ALA A 146 -7.99 13.23 -9.92
N ARG A 147 -8.91 12.49 -10.54
CA ARG A 147 -10.21 12.98 -11.01
C ARG A 147 -11.09 13.42 -9.85
N ARG A 148 -11.10 12.68 -8.74
CA ARG A 148 -11.88 12.98 -7.54
C ARG A 148 -11.34 14.14 -6.74
N SER A 149 -10.02 14.32 -6.80
CA SER A 149 -9.30 15.38 -6.06
C SER A 149 -8.90 16.55 -6.94
N SER A 150 -9.33 16.58 -8.22
CA SER A 150 -9.02 17.64 -9.20
C SER A 150 -7.53 17.90 -9.37
N ILE A 151 -6.68 16.85 -9.30
CA ILE A 151 -5.23 16.98 -9.40
C ILE A 151 -4.81 16.82 -10.88
N ARG A 152 -4.15 17.83 -11.40
CA ARG A 152 -3.77 17.90 -12.81
C ARG A 152 -2.29 18.19 -12.97
N THR A 153 -1.78 17.92 -14.15
CA THR A 153 -0.46 18.40 -14.60
C THR A 153 -0.63 19.24 -15.85
N LYS A 154 0.29 20.16 -16.05
CA LYS A 154 0.30 21.05 -17.22
C LYS A 154 1.60 20.87 -18.01
N GLU A 155 1.45 20.55 -19.28
CA GLU A 155 2.53 20.45 -20.25
C GLU A 155 2.27 21.43 -21.40
N GLY A 156 3.02 22.51 -21.46
CA GLY A 156 2.76 23.59 -22.38
C GLY A 156 1.37 24.21 -22.20
N LYS A 157 0.50 24.06 -23.22
CA LYS A 157 -0.89 24.52 -23.18
C LYS A 157 -1.88 23.42 -22.76
N ALA A 158 -1.44 22.16 -22.73
CA ALA A 158 -2.31 21.02 -22.40
C ALA A 158 -2.35 20.79 -20.89
N THR A 159 -3.52 20.44 -20.38
CA THR A 159 -3.74 20.02 -19.00
C THR A 159 -4.29 18.61 -19.00
N LYS A 160 -3.64 17.71 -18.24
CA LYS A 160 -4.03 16.30 -18.08
C LYS A 160 -4.24 16.00 -16.60
N LEU A 161 -5.05 15.00 -16.27
CA LEU A 161 -5.07 14.43 -14.93
C LEU A 161 -3.75 13.70 -14.67
N VAL A 162 -3.18 13.84 -13.48
CA VAL A 162 -2.05 13.01 -13.08
C VAL A 162 -2.51 11.58 -12.85
N HIS A 163 -1.59 10.62 -12.92
CA HIS A 163 -1.83 9.29 -12.41
C HIS A 163 -1.27 9.16 -10.99
N THR A 164 -1.90 8.32 -10.19
CA THR A 164 -1.49 8.04 -8.82
C THR A 164 -1.12 6.58 -8.66
N LEU A 165 -0.15 6.34 -7.80
CA LEU A 165 0.27 5.02 -7.39
C LEU A 165 0.39 4.99 -5.87
N ASN A 166 0.07 3.84 -5.29
CA ASN A 166 0.31 3.58 -3.88
C ASN A 166 1.06 2.28 -3.69
N GLY A 167 1.76 2.15 -2.57
CA GLY A 167 2.46 0.94 -2.19
C GLY A 167 2.65 0.89 -0.68
N SER A 168 2.53 -0.30 -0.10
CA SER A 168 2.94 -0.48 1.29
C SER A 168 4.47 -0.61 1.32
N GLY A 169 5.18 0.48 1.65
CA GLY A 169 6.62 0.44 1.88
C GLY A 169 6.96 -0.49 3.04
N LEU A 170 6.08 -0.53 4.07
CA LEU A 170 6.16 -1.48 5.17
C LEU A 170 4.83 -1.53 5.96
N ALA A 171 4.25 -2.73 6.10
CA ALA A 171 3.26 -3.03 7.13
C ALA A 171 4.01 -3.43 8.41
N VAL A 172 4.29 -2.46 9.31
CA VAL A 172 5.31 -2.59 10.37
C VAL A 172 5.10 -3.81 11.26
N GLY A 173 3.92 -3.98 11.83
CA GLY A 173 3.63 -5.11 12.74
C GLY A 173 3.73 -6.47 12.06
N ARG A 174 3.22 -6.59 10.84
CA ARG A 174 3.29 -7.82 10.05
C ARG A 174 4.73 -8.17 9.66
N THR A 175 5.50 -7.19 9.22
CA THR A 175 6.92 -7.37 8.87
C THR A 175 7.75 -7.73 10.08
N MET A 176 7.51 -7.09 11.23
CA MET A 176 8.20 -7.44 12.48
C MET A 176 7.91 -8.89 12.89
N ALA A 177 6.66 -9.33 12.85
CA ALA A 177 6.29 -10.71 13.18
C ALA A 177 6.98 -11.71 12.25
N LEU A 178 6.98 -11.45 10.93
CA LEU A 178 7.62 -12.32 9.94
C LEU A 178 9.15 -12.32 10.08
N SER A 179 9.78 -11.19 10.36
CA SER A 179 11.22 -11.10 10.58
C SER A 179 11.64 -11.92 11.81
N LEU A 180 10.90 -11.83 12.92
CA LEU A 180 11.19 -12.62 14.12
C LEU A 180 11.08 -14.13 13.86
N ILE A 181 10.07 -14.57 13.10
CA ILE A 181 9.90 -15.99 12.77
C ILE A 181 11.03 -16.51 11.88
N HIS A 182 11.44 -15.74 10.87
CA HIS A 182 12.45 -16.20 9.89
C HIS A 182 13.89 -15.99 10.33
N ILE A 183 14.18 -14.95 11.10
CA ILE A 183 15.55 -14.52 11.43
C ILE A 183 15.94 -14.94 12.84
N SER A 184 15.06 -14.74 13.83
CA SER A 184 15.40 -14.93 15.24
C SER A 184 15.14 -16.33 15.76
N GLU A 185 14.24 -17.12 15.15
CA GLU A 185 13.89 -18.47 15.60
C GLU A 185 13.85 -19.51 14.45
N PRO A 186 14.79 -19.53 13.51
CA PRO A 186 14.73 -20.47 12.37
C PRO A 186 14.81 -21.94 12.79
N THR A 187 15.35 -22.24 13.98
CA THR A 187 15.58 -23.61 14.48
C THR A 187 14.35 -24.20 15.19
N ARG A 188 13.44 -23.39 15.71
CA ARG A 188 12.23 -23.90 16.42
C ARG A 188 11.19 -24.49 15.49
N LEU A 189 11.19 -24.11 14.21
CA LEU A 189 10.23 -24.57 13.21
C LEU A 189 10.64 -25.89 12.54
N SER A 190 11.85 -26.36 12.75
CA SER A 190 12.32 -27.66 12.22
C SER A 190 12.05 -28.85 13.16
N VAL A 191 11.40 -28.65 14.29
CA VAL A 191 11.17 -29.67 15.32
C VAL A 191 9.69 -29.90 15.65
N ILE A 192 8.77 -29.36 14.83
CA ILE A 192 7.32 -29.62 14.95
C ILE A 192 6.82 -30.35 13.73
#